data_a35c6b1b3248f837a1637fd764d6fc26
#
_entry.id   a35c6b1b3248f837a1637fd764d6fc26
#
_cell.length_a   1.000
_cell.length_b   1.000
_cell.length_c   1.000
_cell.angle_alpha   90.00
_cell.angle_beta   90.00
_cell.angle_gamma   90.00
#
_symmetry.space_group_name_H-M   'P 1'
#
loop_
_entity.id
_entity.type
_entity.pdbx_description
1 polymer ?
#
loop_
_entity_poly.entity_id
_entity_poly.type
_entity_poly.pdbx_seq_one_letter_code
_entity_poly.pdbx_strand_id
1 'polypeptide(L)'
;PNIEGQRSVVFFSAPNAQGEFPSSAMMTDYSPEAVIRVFLRDEEADYGEFQIVTNPTSQRNLLANWEHTLAHFAVPVNPEHPEPGSIELERAGGIRESQGVWKVVRKAKVRFM
;
A
#
# COMPACT_ATOMS: atom_id res chain seq x y z
N PRO A 1 -25.19 9.77 10.26
CA PRO A 1 -24.45 9.97 10.08
C PRO A 1 -23.78 10.13 9.11
N ASN A 2 -23.81 10.38 8.64
CA ASN A 2 -23.19 10.37 7.88
C ASN A 2 -22.27 10.57 7.69
N ILE A 3 -22.17 10.43 7.45
CA ILE A 3 -20.91 10.29 7.36
C ILE A 3 -20.51 10.61 6.02
N GLU A 4 -21.06 11.57 5.53
CA GLU A 4 -20.77 12.06 4.31
C GLU A 4 -19.34 12.39 4.18
N GLY A 5 -18.64 11.99 3.13
CA GLY A 5 -17.23 12.20 2.93
C GLY A 5 -16.35 11.22 3.68
N GLN A 6 -16.93 10.36 4.48
CA GLN A 6 -16.15 9.37 5.18
C GLN A 6 -15.67 8.31 4.22
N ARG A 7 -14.43 7.89 4.37
CA ARG A 7 -13.85 6.88 3.51
C ARG A 7 -13.90 5.51 4.16
N SER A 8 -14.11 4.49 3.33
CA SER A 8 -13.94 3.11 3.77
C SER A 8 -12.47 2.77 3.74
N VAL A 9 -12.02 1.97 4.68
CA VAL A 9 -10.61 1.59 4.78
C VAL A 9 -10.53 0.09 4.58
N VAL A 10 -9.66 -0.32 3.65
CA VAL A 10 -9.40 -1.74 3.40
C VAL A 10 -7.90 -1.96 3.37
N PHE A 11 -7.49 -3.23 3.44
CA PHE A 11 -6.09 -3.59 3.55
C PHE A 11 -5.76 -4.68 2.54
N PHE A 12 -4.50 -4.70 2.10
CA PHE A 12 -3.98 -5.77 1.26
C PHE A 12 -2.66 -6.27 1.81
N SER A 13 -2.44 -7.58 1.69
CA SER A 13 -1.12 -8.14 1.91
C SER A 13 -0.30 -7.95 0.64
N ALA A 14 0.85 -8.63 0.53
CA ALA A 14 1.78 -8.41 -0.58
C ALA A 14 1.09 -8.60 -1.93
N PRO A 15 1.51 -7.84 -2.96
CA PRO A 15 0.94 -7.99 -4.30
C PRO A 15 1.39 -9.27 -4.97
N ASN A 16 0.75 -9.59 -6.11
CA ASN A 16 1.17 -10.73 -6.91
C ASN A 16 2.44 -10.38 -7.69
N ALA A 17 2.90 -11.31 -8.54
CA ALA A 17 4.16 -11.13 -9.26
C ALA A 17 4.15 -9.93 -10.20
N GLN A 18 2.97 -9.48 -10.62
CA GLN A 18 2.85 -8.31 -11.49
C GLN A 18 2.70 -7.02 -10.71
N GLY A 19 2.77 -7.07 -9.38
CA GLY A 19 2.62 -5.89 -8.56
C GLY A 19 1.18 -5.46 -8.37
N GLU A 20 0.23 -6.35 -8.60
CA GLU A 20 -1.20 -6.06 -8.52
C GLU A 20 -1.81 -6.74 -7.30
N PHE A 21 -2.91 -6.16 -6.79
CA PHE A 21 -3.59 -6.68 -5.61
C PHE A 21 -4.96 -7.21 -6.05
N PRO A 22 -5.16 -8.54 -6.03
CA PRO A 22 -6.47 -9.10 -6.42
C PRO A 22 -7.56 -8.63 -5.47
N SER A 23 -8.74 -8.31 -6.02
CA SER A 23 -9.87 -7.89 -5.20
C SER A 23 -10.25 -8.98 -4.20
N SER A 24 -10.06 -10.24 -4.55
CA SER A 24 -10.38 -11.35 -3.66
C SER A 24 -9.50 -11.38 -2.42
N ALA A 25 -8.37 -10.69 -2.44
CA ALA A 25 -7.46 -10.64 -1.30
C ALA A 25 -7.71 -9.42 -0.40
N MET A 26 -8.71 -8.61 -0.71
CA MET A 26 -9.02 -7.43 0.07
C MET A 26 -9.49 -7.82 1.47
N MET A 27 -8.96 -7.14 2.48
CA MET A 27 -9.33 -7.37 3.86
C MET A 27 -10.00 -6.11 4.40
N THR A 28 -11.10 -6.29 5.12
CA THR A 28 -11.80 -5.14 5.72
C THR A 28 -11.29 -4.83 7.12
N ASP A 29 -10.58 -5.79 7.73
CA ASP A 29 -10.02 -5.60 9.06
C ASP A 29 -8.51 -5.61 8.98
N TYR A 30 -7.87 -4.89 9.90
CA TYR A 30 -6.43 -4.85 9.96
C TYR A 30 -5.87 -6.25 10.24
N SER A 31 -4.78 -6.58 9.56
CA SER A 31 -4.05 -7.83 9.76
C SER A 31 -2.57 -7.51 9.83
N PRO A 32 -1.80 -8.21 10.67
CA PRO A 32 -0.36 -7.99 10.72
C PRO A 32 0.36 -8.26 9.40
N GLU A 33 -0.30 -8.98 8.48
CA GLU A 33 0.27 -9.27 7.18
C GLU A 33 0.01 -8.18 6.16
N ALA A 34 -0.80 -7.17 6.51
CA ALA A 34 -1.13 -6.10 5.58
C ALA A 34 0.11 -5.27 5.28
N VAL A 35 0.31 -4.93 4.01
CA VAL A 35 1.41 -4.06 3.60
C VAL A 35 0.92 -2.69 3.17
N ILE A 36 -0.34 -2.57 2.72
CA ILE A 36 -0.90 -1.26 2.41
C ILE A 36 -2.28 -1.13 3.03
N ARG A 37 -2.63 0.12 3.31
CA ARG A 37 -3.96 0.52 3.79
C ARG A 37 -4.54 1.44 2.73
N VAL A 38 -5.75 1.13 2.23
CA VAL A 38 -6.37 1.86 1.14
C VAL A 38 -7.58 2.60 1.69
N PHE A 39 -7.66 3.89 1.36
CA PHE A 39 -8.80 4.75 1.72
C PHE A 39 -9.64 4.93 0.48
N LEU A 40 -10.86 4.37 0.50
CA LEU A 40 -11.77 4.41 -0.64
C LEU A 40 -12.78 5.52 -0.44
N ARG A 41 -13.15 6.17 -1.53
CA ARG A 41 -14.23 7.16 -1.51
C ARG A 41 -15.51 6.49 -1.96
N ASP A 42 -16.62 6.90 -1.37
CA ASP A 42 -17.90 6.29 -1.70
C ASP A 42 -18.25 6.46 -3.17
N GLU A 43 -18.07 7.66 -3.71
CA GLU A 43 -18.47 7.90 -5.08
C GLU A 43 -17.42 7.40 -6.08
N GLU A 44 -16.26 6.96 -5.62
CA GLU A 44 -15.25 6.38 -6.48
C GLU A 44 -14.75 5.10 -5.85
N ALA A 45 -15.65 4.13 -5.75
CA ALA A 45 -15.32 2.89 -5.07
C ALA A 45 -14.23 2.09 -5.78
N ASP A 46 -13.92 2.42 -7.03
CA ASP A 46 -12.86 1.75 -7.79
C ASP A 46 -11.52 2.49 -7.72
N TYR A 47 -11.41 3.51 -6.90
CA TYR A 47 -10.18 4.28 -6.74
C TYR A 47 -9.95 4.58 -5.27
N GLY A 48 -8.70 4.57 -4.85
CA GLY A 48 -8.35 4.94 -3.50
C GLY A 48 -6.94 5.43 -3.40
N GLU A 49 -6.63 6.06 -2.28
CA GLU A 49 -5.27 6.42 -1.92
C GLU A 49 -4.78 5.38 -0.92
N PHE A 50 -3.50 5.03 -1.02
CA PHE A 50 -2.97 4.02 -0.10
C PHE A 50 -1.74 4.53 0.63
N GLN A 51 -1.56 4.00 1.82
CA GLN A 51 -0.40 4.24 2.66
C GLN A 51 0.26 2.90 2.97
N ILE A 52 1.56 2.94 3.20
CA ILE A 52 2.29 1.74 3.60
C ILE A 52 1.99 1.48 5.07
N VAL A 53 1.65 0.23 5.38
CA VAL A 53 1.46 -0.18 6.77
C VAL A 53 2.83 -0.32 7.42
N THR A 54 3.00 0.31 8.57
CA THR A 54 4.33 0.42 9.19
C THR A 54 4.49 -0.41 10.44
N ASN A 55 3.78 -1.55 10.56
CA ASN A 55 4.03 -2.42 11.69
C ASN A 55 5.36 -3.15 11.48
N PRO A 56 6.02 -3.62 12.56
CA PRO A 56 7.36 -4.20 12.44
C PRO A 56 7.45 -5.41 11.52
N THR A 57 6.43 -6.26 11.50
CA THR A 57 6.45 -7.45 10.66
C THR A 57 6.41 -7.07 9.19
N SER A 58 5.49 -6.19 8.81
CA SER A 58 5.37 -5.76 7.42
C SER A 58 6.62 -5.00 6.96
N GLN A 59 7.16 -4.14 7.82
CA GLN A 59 8.36 -3.40 7.45
C GLN A 59 9.54 -4.32 7.22
N ARG A 60 9.72 -5.30 8.10
CA ARG A 60 10.82 -6.25 7.94
C ARG A 60 10.70 -6.99 6.61
N ASN A 61 9.50 -7.45 6.29
CA ASN A 61 9.28 -8.19 5.04
C ASN A 61 9.51 -7.31 3.82
N LEU A 62 9.05 -6.06 3.86
CA LEU A 62 9.21 -5.16 2.73
C LEU A 62 10.68 -4.75 2.55
N LEU A 63 11.41 -4.56 3.63
CA LEU A 63 12.79 -4.11 3.54
C LEU A 63 13.77 -5.22 3.19
N ALA A 64 13.43 -6.48 3.51
CA ALA A 64 14.33 -7.59 3.28
C ALA A 64 14.74 -7.71 1.82
N ASN A 65 13.84 -7.34 0.91
CA ASN A 65 14.12 -7.41 -0.52
C ASN A 65 13.28 -6.35 -1.22
N TRP A 66 13.48 -5.11 -0.83
CA TRP A 66 12.58 -4.04 -1.19
C TRP A 66 12.47 -3.83 -2.70
N GLU A 67 13.53 -4.14 -3.46
CA GLU A 67 13.50 -3.97 -4.90
C GLU A 67 12.53 -4.92 -5.58
N HIS A 68 12.18 -6.01 -4.91
CA HIS A 68 11.26 -7.00 -5.45
C HIS A 68 9.92 -7.04 -4.70
N THR A 69 9.75 -6.20 -3.68
CA THR A 69 8.52 -6.15 -2.91
C THR A 69 7.98 -4.72 -2.89
N LEU A 70 8.58 -3.86 -2.10
CA LEU A 70 8.12 -2.50 -1.93
C LEU A 70 8.10 -1.72 -3.24
N ALA A 71 9.06 -1.98 -4.13
CA ALA A 71 9.20 -1.22 -5.37
C ALA A 71 8.00 -1.38 -6.30
N HIS A 72 7.16 -2.39 -6.11
CA HIS A 72 5.95 -2.54 -6.90
C HIS A 72 4.98 -1.38 -6.67
N PHE A 73 4.97 -0.79 -5.47
CA PHE A 73 3.97 0.21 -5.14
C PHE A 73 4.55 1.45 -4.46
N ALA A 74 5.87 1.54 -4.30
CA ALA A 74 6.48 2.70 -3.66
C ALA A 74 7.85 2.99 -4.25
N VAL A 75 8.26 4.27 -4.15
CA VAL A 75 9.56 4.73 -4.61
C VAL A 75 10.27 5.37 -3.42
N PRO A 76 11.44 4.86 -3.02
CA PRO A 76 12.20 5.52 -1.96
C PRO A 76 12.84 6.80 -2.47
N VAL A 77 12.82 7.84 -1.64
CA VAL A 77 13.49 9.09 -2.00
C VAL A 77 15.00 9.00 -1.71
N ASN A 78 15.40 7.98 -0.95
CA ASN A 78 16.80 7.76 -0.62
C ASN A 78 17.16 6.28 -0.76
N PRO A 79 17.12 5.74 -2.00
CA PRO A 79 17.34 4.29 -2.20
C PRO A 79 18.73 3.83 -1.83
N GLU A 80 19.68 4.74 -1.70
CA GLU A 80 21.05 4.39 -1.36
C GLU A 80 21.27 4.25 0.14
N HIS A 81 20.23 4.43 0.96
CA HIS A 81 20.36 4.31 2.41
C HIS A 81 20.85 2.91 2.77
N PRO A 82 21.96 2.77 3.50
CA PRO A 82 22.47 1.45 3.88
C PRO A 82 21.63 0.85 4.99
N GLU A 83 21.29 -0.42 4.83
CA GLU A 83 20.62 -1.20 5.87
C GLU A 83 19.42 -0.49 6.50
N PRO A 84 18.41 -0.16 5.70
CA PRO A 84 17.26 0.55 6.27
C PRO A 84 16.54 -0.32 7.30
N GLY A 85 16.17 0.31 8.41
CA GLY A 85 15.48 -0.38 9.49
C GLY A 85 14.00 -0.07 9.55
N SER A 86 13.55 0.99 8.87
CA SER A 86 12.14 1.36 8.87
C SER A 86 11.82 2.18 7.63
N ILE A 87 10.53 2.38 7.41
CA ILE A 87 10.01 3.11 6.25
C ILE A 87 9.12 4.23 6.77
N GLU A 88 9.35 5.43 6.27
CA GLU A 88 8.49 6.56 6.58
C GLU A 88 7.77 6.99 5.31
N LEU A 89 6.45 7.20 5.39
CA LEU A 89 5.67 7.62 4.24
C LEU A 89 5.86 9.11 3.99
N GLU A 90 6.28 9.44 2.77
CA GLU A 90 6.41 10.84 2.36
C GLU A 90 5.17 11.30 1.59
N ARG A 91 4.60 10.42 0.77
CA ARG A 91 3.41 10.75 0.00
C ARG A 91 2.63 9.49 -0.31
N ALA A 92 1.32 9.54 -0.08
CA ALA A 92 0.43 8.42 -0.37
C ALA A 92 0.42 8.12 -1.87
N GLY A 93 0.18 6.87 -2.20
CA GLY A 93 0.03 6.45 -3.59
C GLY A 93 -1.42 6.39 -4.00
N GLY A 94 -1.66 6.09 -5.27
CA GLY A 94 -2.99 5.92 -5.82
C GLY A 94 -3.15 4.54 -6.42
N ILE A 95 -4.34 3.97 -6.26
CA ILE A 95 -4.62 2.61 -6.69
C ILE A 95 -6.03 2.57 -7.27
N ARG A 96 -6.23 1.80 -8.33
CA ARG A 96 -7.53 1.73 -9.02
C ARG A 96 -7.86 0.28 -9.33
N GLU A 97 -9.13 -0.06 -9.13
CA GLU A 97 -9.62 -1.40 -9.42
C GLU A 97 -10.08 -1.47 -10.88
N SER A 98 -9.73 -2.58 -11.53
CA SER A 98 -10.15 -2.85 -12.90
C SER A 98 -10.19 -4.35 -13.08
N GLN A 99 -11.37 -4.89 -13.42
CA GLN A 99 -11.54 -6.30 -13.74
C GLN A 99 -11.08 -7.22 -12.61
N GLY A 100 -11.43 -6.83 -11.37
CA GLY A 100 -11.16 -7.66 -10.21
C GLY A 100 -9.74 -7.57 -9.66
N VAL A 101 -8.97 -6.59 -10.12
CA VAL A 101 -7.60 -6.40 -9.69
C VAL A 101 -7.36 -4.92 -9.40
N TRP A 102 -6.67 -4.65 -8.29
CA TRP A 102 -6.28 -3.28 -7.94
C TRP A 102 -4.87 -3.02 -8.44
N LYS A 103 -4.72 -2.02 -9.28
CA LYS A 103 -3.44 -1.67 -9.88
C LYS A 103 -2.97 -0.32 -9.37
N VAL A 104 -1.68 -0.22 -9.10
CA VAL A 104 -1.07 1.03 -8.66
C VAL A 104 -1.00 1.98 -9.85
N VAL A 105 -1.66 3.13 -9.71
CA VAL A 105 -1.63 4.16 -10.76
C VAL A 105 -0.68 5.29 -10.40
N ARG A 106 -0.31 5.40 -9.12
CA ARG A 106 0.72 6.34 -8.68
C ARG A 106 1.40 5.70 -7.47
N LYS A 107 2.71 5.51 -7.56
CA LYS A 107 3.44 4.90 -6.46
C LYS A 107 3.56 5.88 -5.30
N ALA A 108 3.52 5.34 -4.09
CA ALA A 108 3.77 6.12 -2.89
C ALA A 108 5.24 6.53 -2.86
N LYS A 109 5.55 7.62 -2.16
CA LYS A 109 6.94 8.00 -1.90
C LYS A 109 7.25 7.71 -0.45
N VAL A 110 8.37 7.07 -0.22
CA VAL A 110 8.80 6.68 1.12
C VAL A 110 10.25 7.08 1.33
N ARG A 111 10.62 7.16 2.61
CA ARG A 111 11.99 7.44 3.01
C ARG A 111 12.46 6.28 3.89
N PHE A 112 13.63 5.77 3.57
CA PHE A 112 14.27 4.75 4.41
C PHE A 112 14.95 5.44 5.59
N MET A 113 14.74 4.86 6.76
CA MET A 113 15.31 5.40 7.99
C MET A 113 16.31 4.43 8.60
#